data_2e21e03f762ff3c177ec3b43fc30c7c2
#
_entry.id   2e21e03f762ff3c177ec3b43fc30c7c2
#
_cell.length_a   1.000
_cell.length_b   1.000
_cell.length_c   1.000
_cell.angle_alpha   90.00
_cell.angle_beta   90.00
_cell.angle_gamma   90.00
#
_symmetry.space_group_name_H-M   'P 1'
#
loop_
_entity.id
_entity.type
_entity.pdbx_description
1 polymer ?
#
loop_
_entity_poly.entity_id
_entity_poly.type
_entity_poly.pdbx_seq_one_letter_code
_entity_poly.pdbx_strand_id
1 'polypeptide(L)'
;MVSKISIRWFLFLAGAMAASWAPVHAQINPSIAPPQAVQSPERCIPAAAQHHRIDPRLLRAVLKVESDLRPWAFGRNTNGTVDMGMAQINSIHLPELARHGIQSQHLFDPCVASYVAAWLLRRNIDRHGLTWFGVAAYHSLTPEHNQRYQGLLMKVLYPDVAASRRAAAAAKSATGKTHSVANTGASTFTGYNANSNGNANMDTAPSLARQTDAVPTLLAESH
;
A
#
# COMPACT_ATOMS: atom_id res chain seq x y z
N MET A 1 81.92 59.38 -42.56
CA MET A 1 81.53 59.52 -41.17
C MET A 1 80.89 58.19 -40.78
N VAL A 2 81.67 57.40 -40.04
CA VAL A 2 81.29 56.05 -39.69
C VAL A 2 81.04 56.00 -38.17
N SER A 3 79.82 55.78 -37.75
CA SER A 3 79.44 55.70 -36.34
C SER A 3 79.57 54.25 -35.87
N LYS A 4 80.38 54.12 -34.78
CA LYS A 4 80.62 52.84 -34.14
C LYS A 4 79.44 52.37 -33.29
N ILE A 5 78.83 51.22 -33.64
CA ILE A 5 77.83 50.60 -32.83
C ILE A 5 78.52 49.62 -31.87
N SER A 6 78.42 49.87 -30.58
CA SER A 6 78.91 48.99 -29.50
C SER A 6 77.87 47.87 -29.24
N ILE A 7 78.33 46.68 -29.45
CA ILE A 7 77.56 45.45 -29.13
C ILE A 7 77.77 45.14 -27.66
N ARG A 8 76.72 45.36 -26.85
CA ARG A 8 76.68 44.90 -25.45
C ARG A 8 76.10 43.48 -25.41
N TRP A 9 76.88 42.58 -24.94
CA TRP A 9 76.55 41.19 -24.70
C TRP A 9 75.60 41.12 -23.52
N PHE A 10 74.31 40.71 -23.77
CA PHE A 10 73.43 40.33 -22.72
C PHE A 10 73.56 38.83 -22.53
N LEU A 11 74.07 38.45 -21.34
CA LEU A 11 74.01 37.09 -20.85
C LEU A 11 72.61 36.79 -20.44
N PHE A 12 71.88 35.98 -21.26
CA PHE A 12 70.62 35.38 -20.87
C PHE A 12 70.88 34.20 -19.94
N LEU A 13 70.59 34.40 -18.65
CA LEU A 13 70.41 33.28 -17.71
C LEU A 13 69.20 32.45 -18.14
N ALA A 14 69.40 31.27 -18.67
CA ALA A 14 68.39 30.30 -18.91
C ALA A 14 67.92 29.70 -17.56
N GLY A 15 66.90 30.29 -16.96
CA GLY A 15 66.24 29.70 -15.83
C GLY A 15 65.37 28.51 -16.32
N ALA A 16 65.79 27.26 -16.00
CA ALA A 16 65.06 26.08 -16.24
C ALA A 16 63.77 26.07 -15.30
N MET A 17 62.66 26.48 -15.80
CA MET A 17 61.32 26.24 -15.14
C MET A 17 61.05 24.76 -15.30
N ALA A 18 61.41 23.97 -14.27
CA ALA A 18 60.85 22.62 -14.11
C ALA A 18 59.32 22.72 -13.81
N ALA A 19 58.51 22.57 -14.81
CA ALA A 19 57.08 22.41 -14.65
C ALA A 19 56.84 21.09 -13.90
N SER A 20 56.61 21.18 -12.60
CA SER A 20 56.16 20.05 -11.79
C SER A 20 54.76 19.64 -12.25
N TRP A 21 54.72 18.62 -13.05
CA TRP A 21 53.46 17.94 -13.40
C TRP A 21 53.07 17.09 -12.17
N ALA A 22 52.41 17.69 -11.20
CA ALA A 22 51.76 16.93 -10.14
C ALA A 22 50.60 16.17 -10.78
N PRO A 23 50.51 14.84 -10.62
CA PRO A 23 49.33 14.12 -11.06
C PRO A 23 48.13 14.67 -10.27
N VAL A 24 47.15 15.24 -10.95
CA VAL A 24 45.84 15.52 -10.37
C VAL A 24 45.23 14.17 -10.04
N HIS A 25 45.46 13.71 -8.82
CA HIS A 25 44.66 12.62 -8.28
C HIS A 25 43.28 13.20 -8.17
N ALA A 26 42.41 12.86 -9.15
CA ALA A 26 40.99 13.06 -9.02
C ALA A 26 40.56 12.30 -7.74
N GLN A 27 40.40 13.04 -6.67
CA GLN A 27 39.79 12.53 -5.46
C GLN A 27 38.36 12.18 -5.86
N ILE A 28 38.13 10.89 -6.15
CA ILE A 28 36.79 10.34 -6.26
C ILE A 28 36.20 10.54 -4.88
N ASN A 29 35.44 11.60 -4.77
CA ASN A 29 34.71 11.92 -3.56
C ASN A 29 33.71 10.77 -3.34
N PRO A 30 33.85 9.89 -2.32
CA PRO A 30 32.94 8.78 -2.09
C PRO A 30 31.57 9.25 -1.60
N SER A 31 31.28 10.54 -1.67
CA SER A 31 29.99 11.15 -1.37
C SER A 31 29.06 11.24 -2.58
N ILE A 32 29.27 10.43 -3.62
CA ILE A 32 28.12 10.08 -4.45
C ILE A 32 27.30 9.16 -3.56
N ALA A 33 26.34 9.76 -2.86
CA ALA A 33 25.31 9.00 -2.19
C ALA A 33 24.82 7.92 -3.17
N PRO A 34 24.73 6.65 -2.74
CA PRO A 34 24.25 5.59 -3.62
C PRO A 34 22.94 6.08 -4.27
N PRO A 35 22.68 5.75 -5.54
CA PRO A 35 21.48 6.15 -6.24
C PRO A 35 20.35 5.86 -5.29
N GLN A 36 19.58 6.89 -4.94
CA GLN A 36 18.69 6.96 -3.78
C GLN A 36 18.03 5.61 -3.58
N ALA A 37 18.44 4.91 -2.53
CA ALA A 37 17.91 3.61 -2.20
C ALA A 37 16.41 3.74 -2.33
N VAL A 38 15.79 2.93 -3.20
CA VAL A 38 14.35 2.95 -3.51
C VAL A 38 13.66 3.16 -2.18
N GLN A 39 13.14 4.38 -1.98
CA GLN A 39 12.75 4.82 -0.65
C GLN A 39 11.72 3.83 -0.17
N SER A 40 12.03 3.11 0.91
CA SER A 40 11.10 2.12 1.45
C SER A 40 9.72 2.77 1.54
N PRO A 41 8.67 2.18 0.95
CA PRO A 41 7.32 2.75 0.98
C PRO A 41 6.91 3.10 2.41
N GLU A 42 7.40 2.40 3.39
CA GLU A 42 7.12 2.60 4.80
C GLU A 42 7.58 3.95 5.33
N ARG A 43 8.63 4.54 4.76
CA ARG A 43 9.13 5.86 5.17
C ARG A 43 8.10 6.97 4.97
N CYS A 44 7.29 6.90 3.91
CA CYS A 44 6.35 7.97 3.56
C CYS A 44 4.97 7.77 4.18
N ILE A 45 4.64 6.54 4.59
CA ILE A 45 3.33 6.21 5.16
C ILE A 45 3.04 7.02 6.43
N PRO A 46 3.93 7.12 7.44
CA PRO A 46 3.65 7.90 8.64
C PRO A 46 3.41 9.38 8.34
N ALA A 47 4.25 9.99 7.49
CA ALA A 47 4.12 11.40 7.14
C ALA A 47 2.83 11.68 6.36
N ALA A 48 2.47 10.84 5.40
CA ALA A 48 1.23 10.96 4.63
C ALA A 48 -0.01 10.79 5.53
N ALA A 49 0.03 9.81 6.42
CA ALA A 49 -1.03 9.55 7.37
C ALA A 49 -1.24 10.73 8.33
N GLN A 50 -0.15 11.24 8.91
CA GLN A 50 -0.18 12.41 9.77
C GLN A 50 -0.76 13.64 9.05
N HIS A 51 -0.29 13.92 7.82
CA HIS A 51 -0.75 15.06 7.02
C HIS A 51 -2.28 15.03 6.80
N HIS A 52 -2.83 13.85 6.56
CA HIS A 52 -4.26 13.66 6.31
C HIS A 52 -5.06 13.21 7.54
N ARG A 53 -4.46 13.20 8.73
CA ARG A 53 -5.11 12.80 9.99
C ARG A 53 -5.72 11.39 9.89
N ILE A 54 -4.91 10.45 9.44
CA ILE A 54 -5.23 9.02 9.34
C ILE A 54 -4.26 8.25 10.25
N ASP A 55 -4.74 7.19 10.91
CA ASP A 55 -3.84 6.27 11.61
C ASP A 55 -2.83 5.63 10.62
N PRO A 56 -1.52 5.71 10.87
CA PRO A 56 -0.50 5.14 9.96
C PRO A 56 -0.67 3.64 9.74
N ARG A 57 -1.14 2.90 10.75
CA ARG A 57 -1.40 1.45 10.64
C ARG A 57 -2.54 1.17 9.68
N LEU A 58 -3.58 2.03 9.70
CA LEU A 58 -4.71 1.91 8.79
C LEU A 58 -4.28 2.21 7.35
N LEU A 59 -3.55 3.29 7.12
CA LEU A 59 -3.02 3.62 5.79
C LEU A 59 -2.12 2.49 5.26
N ARG A 60 -1.21 1.99 6.10
CA ARG A 60 -0.36 0.85 5.75
C ARG A 60 -1.18 -0.40 5.41
N ALA A 61 -2.25 -0.67 6.15
CA ALA A 61 -3.12 -1.81 5.87
C ALA A 61 -3.82 -1.67 4.52
N VAL A 62 -4.32 -0.49 4.17
CA VAL A 62 -4.89 -0.19 2.86
C VAL A 62 -3.85 -0.50 1.77
N LEU A 63 -2.66 0.11 1.83
CA LEU A 63 -1.61 -0.07 0.83
C LEU A 63 -1.14 -1.54 0.71
N LYS A 64 -1.14 -2.27 1.83
CA LYS A 64 -0.82 -3.69 1.84
C LYS A 64 -1.92 -4.53 1.19
N VAL A 65 -3.19 -4.23 1.42
CA VAL A 65 -4.31 -4.93 0.79
C VAL A 65 -4.36 -4.66 -0.70
N GLU A 66 -4.08 -3.42 -1.14
CA GLU A 66 -4.13 -3.03 -2.55
C GLU A 66 -3.07 -3.74 -3.39
N SER A 67 -1.83 -3.79 -2.93
CA SER A 67 -0.75 -4.30 -3.77
C SER A 67 0.36 -5.04 -3.00
N ASP A 68 0.21 -5.27 -1.70
CA ASP A 68 1.31 -5.71 -0.83
C ASP A 68 2.51 -4.73 -0.85
N LEU A 69 2.21 -3.43 -0.87
CA LEU A 69 3.19 -2.33 -0.91
C LEU A 69 4.08 -2.31 -2.17
N ARG A 70 3.64 -2.88 -3.27
CA ARG A 70 4.41 -2.92 -4.52
C ARG A 70 4.26 -1.62 -5.32
N PRO A 71 5.33 -0.80 -5.48
CA PRO A 71 5.24 0.50 -6.16
C PRO A 71 4.80 0.41 -7.61
N TRP A 72 5.21 -0.66 -8.31
CA TRP A 72 4.95 -0.85 -9.73
C TRP A 72 3.73 -1.73 -10.04
N ALA A 73 2.84 -1.92 -9.05
CA ALA A 73 1.62 -2.64 -9.28
C ALA A 73 0.74 -1.89 -10.31
N PHE A 74 0.17 -2.64 -11.24
CA PHE A 74 -0.67 -2.11 -12.29
C PHE A 74 -1.80 -3.09 -12.58
N GLY A 75 -3.03 -2.61 -12.57
CA GLY A 75 -4.24 -3.38 -12.86
C GLY A 75 -5.04 -2.79 -14.01
N ARG A 76 -5.71 -3.64 -14.79
CA ARG A 76 -6.69 -3.23 -15.82
C ARG A 76 -8.06 -3.72 -15.40
N ASN A 77 -9.03 -2.82 -15.44
CA ASN A 77 -10.42 -3.13 -15.10
C ASN A 77 -11.23 -3.42 -16.39
N THR A 78 -12.28 -4.19 -16.26
CA THR A 78 -13.16 -4.56 -17.38
C THR A 78 -13.89 -3.35 -17.99
N ASN A 79 -14.04 -2.26 -17.23
CA ASN A 79 -14.63 -1.01 -17.68
C ASN A 79 -13.63 -0.08 -18.40
N GLY A 80 -12.41 -0.55 -18.68
CA GLY A 80 -11.36 0.22 -19.36
C GLY A 80 -10.53 1.13 -18.46
N THR A 81 -10.86 1.25 -17.16
CA THR A 81 -10.01 1.98 -16.23
C THR A 81 -8.79 1.17 -15.82
N VAL A 82 -7.80 1.85 -15.25
CA VAL A 82 -6.57 1.22 -14.73
C VAL A 82 -6.30 1.66 -13.30
N ASP A 83 -5.69 0.75 -12.53
CA ASP A 83 -5.25 1.00 -11.16
C ASP A 83 -3.73 1.05 -11.12
N MET A 84 -3.15 2.05 -10.44
CA MET A 84 -1.74 2.38 -10.55
C MET A 84 -1.06 2.48 -9.19
N GLY A 85 0.17 1.96 -9.15
CA GLY A 85 1.08 2.07 -8.03
C GLY A 85 0.66 1.23 -6.83
N MET A 86 1.41 1.38 -5.74
CA MET A 86 1.16 0.57 -4.54
C MET A 86 -0.21 0.82 -3.89
N ALA A 87 -0.82 1.96 -4.17
CA ALA A 87 -2.13 2.37 -3.65
C ALA A 87 -3.29 2.01 -4.59
N GLN A 88 -3.01 1.41 -5.77
CA GLN A 88 -3.99 1.05 -6.79
C GLN A 88 -4.95 2.21 -7.09
N ILE A 89 -4.37 3.40 -7.32
CA ILE A 89 -5.15 4.60 -7.63
C ILE A 89 -5.79 4.43 -9.01
N ASN A 90 -7.11 4.45 -9.05
CA ASN A 90 -7.86 4.30 -10.30
C ASN A 90 -7.71 5.53 -11.19
N SER A 91 -7.60 5.31 -12.50
CA SER A 91 -7.43 6.36 -13.51
C SER A 91 -8.56 7.38 -13.56
N ILE A 92 -9.73 7.08 -12.99
CA ILE A 92 -10.83 8.06 -12.84
C ILE A 92 -10.44 9.28 -12.01
N HIS A 93 -9.42 9.15 -11.16
CA HIS A 93 -8.91 10.25 -10.31
C HIS A 93 -7.91 11.15 -11.03
N LEU A 94 -7.37 10.74 -12.18
CA LEU A 94 -6.33 11.51 -12.90
C LEU A 94 -6.74 12.94 -13.25
N PRO A 95 -7.96 13.24 -13.71
CA PRO A 95 -8.35 14.62 -13.99
C PRO A 95 -8.33 15.53 -12.76
N GLU A 96 -8.66 14.99 -11.60
CA GLU A 96 -8.59 15.73 -10.34
C GLU A 96 -7.15 15.87 -9.87
N LEU A 97 -6.35 14.79 -9.91
CA LEU A 97 -4.95 14.79 -9.51
C LEU A 97 -4.09 15.72 -10.38
N ALA A 98 -4.40 15.82 -11.69
CA ALA A 98 -3.72 16.72 -12.61
C ALA A 98 -3.82 18.19 -12.21
N ARG A 99 -4.93 18.60 -11.58
CA ARG A 99 -5.09 19.98 -11.04
C ARG A 99 -4.12 20.28 -9.90
N HIS A 100 -3.57 19.24 -9.27
CA HIS A 100 -2.54 19.30 -8.24
C HIS A 100 -1.14 18.97 -8.76
N GLY A 101 -0.96 18.93 -10.10
CA GLY A 101 0.33 18.60 -10.73
C GLY A 101 0.72 17.12 -10.67
N ILE A 102 -0.19 16.25 -10.26
CA ILE A 102 0.05 14.81 -10.15
C ILE A 102 -0.44 14.12 -11.42
N GLN A 103 0.51 13.51 -12.13
CA GLN A 103 0.26 12.72 -13.35
C GLN A 103 0.37 11.23 -13.06
N SER A 104 -0.07 10.39 -14.01
CA SER A 104 -0.10 8.93 -13.85
C SER A 104 1.24 8.31 -13.46
N GLN A 105 2.35 8.77 -14.05
CA GLN A 105 3.68 8.24 -13.71
C GLN A 105 4.11 8.53 -12.27
N HIS A 106 3.61 9.62 -11.66
CA HIS A 106 3.93 9.96 -10.27
C HIS A 106 3.30 8.97 -9.27
N LEU A 107 2.25 8.24 -9.66
CA LEU A 107 1.58 7.26 -8.80
C LEU A 107 2.40 5.99 -8.55
N PHE A 108 3.49 5.81 -9.29
CA PHE A 108 4.47 4.74 -9.06
C PHE A 108 5.57 5.14 -8.06
N ASP A 109 5.64 6.43 -7.69
CA ASP A 109 6.48 6.86 -6.57
C ASP A 109 5.77 6.52 -5.24
N PRO A 110 6.46 5.79 -4.32
CA PRO A 110 5.84 5.36 -3.06
C PRO A 110 5.34 6.51 -2.18
N CYS A 111 6.05 7.65 -2.20
CA CYS A 111 5.65 8.80 -1.39
C CYS A 111 4.42 9.46 -1.97
N VAL A 112 4.39 9.74 -3.27
CA VAL A 112 3.23 10.30 -3.94
C VAL A 112 2.01 9.40 -3.76
N ALA A 113 2.18 8.08 -3.98
CA ALA A 113 1.11 7.10 -3.80
C ALA A 113 0.57 7.09 -2.37
N SER A 114 1.45 7.19 -1.34
CA SER A 114 1.02 7.26 0.07
C SER A 114 0.17 8.49 0.37
N TYR A 115 0.61 9.67 -0.11
CA TYR A 115 -0.14 10.92 0.10
C TYR A 115 -1.48 10.91 -0.63
N VAL A 116 -1.53 10.44 -1.87
CA VAL A 116 -2.77 10.34 -2.64
C VAL A 116 -3.73 9.33 -1.99
N ALA A 117 -3.22 8.18 -1.53
CA ALA A 117 -4.02 7.19 -0.83
C ALA A 117 -4.61 7.76 0.47
N ALA A 118 -3.80 8.44 1.29
CA ALA A 118 -4.25 9.05 2.53
C ALA A 118 -5.31 10.13 2.28
N TRP A 119 -5.13 10.96 1.23
CA TRP A 119 -6.11 11.95 0.82
C TRP A 119 -7.45 11.32 0.39
N LEU A 120 -7.42 10.28 -0.44
CA LEU A 120 -8.63 9.56 -0.87
C LEU A 120 -9.33 8.88 0.30
N LEU A 121 -8.57 8.23 1.17
CA LEU A 121 -9.08 7.58 2.37
C LEU A 121 -9.74 8.60 3.31
N ARG A 122 -9.09 9.75 3.57
CA ARG A 122 -9.64 10.83 4.38
C ARG A 122 -10.94 11.35 3.78
N ARG A 123 -10.98 11.58 2.47
CA ARG A 123 -12.16 12.04 1.76
C ARG A 123 -13.35 11.07 1.90
N ASN A 124 -13.09 9.76 1.86
CA ASN A 124 -14.13 8.76 2.06
C ASN A 124 -14.63 8.72 3.51
N ILE A 125 -13.73 8.84 4.48
CA ILE A 125 -14.09 8.95 5.90
C ILE A 125 -14.91 10.22 6.16
N ASP A 126 -14.54 11.36 5.59
CA ASP A 126 -15.30 12.61 5.73
C ASP A 126 -16.70 12.51 5.14
N ARG A 127 -16.85 11.76 4.05
CA ARG A 127 -18.13 11.60 3.35
C ARG A 127 -19.04 10.54 3.99
N HIS A 128 -18.48 9.44 4.47
CA HIS A 128 -19.24 8.26 4.93
C HIS A 128 -19.09 7.98 6.42
N GLY A 129 -18.42 8.86 7.16
CA GLY A 129 -18.15 8.70 8.57
C GLY A 129 -16.91 7.86 8.87
N LEU A 130 -16.43 7.97 10.13
CA LEU A 130 -15.33 7.17 10.65
C LEU A 130 -15.85 5.77 11.05
N THR A 131 -16.18 4.98 10.05
CA THR A 131 -16.71 3.63 10.16
C THR A 131 -15.92 2.68 9.28
N TRP A 132 -16.05 1.38 9.50
CA TRP A 132 -15.45 0.39 8.60
C TRP A 132 -15.98 0.51 7.18
N PHE A 133 -17.26 0.89 7.01
CA PHE A 133 -17.81 1.15 5.69
C PHE A 133 -17.12 2.35 5.02
N GLY A 134 -16.95 3.47 5.75
CA GLY A 134 -16.28 4.67 5.23
C GLY A 134 -14.81 4.42 4.86
N VAL A 135 -14.10 3.62 5.66
CA VAL A 135 -12.74 3.18 5.32
C VAL A 135 -12.73 2.31 4.06
N ALA A 136 -13.63 1.31 4.00
CA ALA A 136 -13.68 0.37 2.88
C ALA A 136 -14.29 0.98 1.60
N ALA A 137 -14.91 2.17 1.69
CA ALA A 137 -15.32 2.98 0.55
C ALA A 137 -14.12 3.42 -0.32
N TYR A 138 -12.89 3.29 0.20
CA TYR A 138 -11.67 3.43 -0.59
C TYR A 138 -11.69 2.48 -1.80
N HIS A 139 -12.10 1.23 -1.59
CA HIS A 139 -12.16 0.22 -2.62
C HIS A 139 -13.51 0.20 -3.36
N SER A 140 -14.63 0.24 -2.62
CA SER A 140 -15.95 0.18 -3.23
C SER A 140 -17.05 0.67 -2.29
N LEU A 141 -18.07 1.29 -2.87
CA LEU A 141 -19.32 1.62 -2.18
C LEU A 141 -20.36 0.49 -2.28
N THR A 142 -20.16 -0.49 -3.17
CA THR A 142 -21.05 -1.65 -3.31
C THR A 142 -20.95 -2.50 -2.05
N PRO A 143 -22.05 -2.79 -1.35
CA PRO A 143 -22.03 -3.41 -0.02
C PRO A 143 -21.20 -4.71 0.05
N GLU A 144 -21.35 -5.60 -0.93
CA GLU A 144 -20.66 -6.89 -0.95
C GLU A 144 -19.15 -6.73 -1.13
N HIS A 145 -18.73 -5.84 -2.02
CA HIS A 145 -17.31 -5.54 -2.25
C HIS A 145 -16.70 -4.79 -1.06
N ASN A 146 -17.45 -3.84 -0.51
CA ASN A 146 -17.07 -3.08 0.67
C ASN A 146 -16.84 -4.02 1.87
N GLN A 147 -17.79 -4.89 2.18
CA GLN A 147 -17.70 -5.85 3.28
C GLN A 147 -16.51 -6.83 3.09
N ARG A 148 -16.31 -7.31 1.86
CA ARG A 148 -15.14 -8.14 1.55
C ARG A 148 -13.83 -7.41 1.84
N TYR A 149 -13.75 -6.15 1.44
CA TYR A 149 -12.57 -5.32 1.66
C TYR A 149 -12.32 -5.06 3.15
N GLN A 150 -13.37 -4.78 3.94
CA GLN A 150 -13.26 -4.72 5.41
C GLN A 150 -12.62 -5.98 5.98
N GLY A 151 -13.06 -7.15 5.51
CA GLY A 151 -12.49 -8.43 5.94
C GLY A 151 -11.00 -8.57 5.61
N LEU A 152 -10.53 -8.02 4.48
CA LEU A 152 -9.11 -8.00 4.12
C LEU A 152 -8.32 -7.06 5.03
N LEU A 153 -8.83 -5.86 5.29
CA LEU A 153 -8.21 -4.90 6.22
C LEU A 153 -8.09 -5.49 7.63
N MET A 154 -9.14 -6.14 8.12
CA MET A 154 -9.14 -6.77 9.45
C MET A 154 -8.09 -7.88 9.57
N LYS A 155 -7.83 -8.64 8.52
CA LYS A 155 -6.78 -9.67 8.52
C LYS A 155 -5.37 -9.07 8.63
N VAL A 156 -5.17 -7.90 8.04
CA VAL A 156 -3.88 -7.20 8.09
C VAL A 156 -3.68 -6.50 9.43
N LEU A 157 -4.73 -5.84 9.94
CA LEU A 157 -4.67 -5.07 11.18
C LEU A 157 -4.64 -5.96 12.43
N TYR A 158 -5.30 -7.11 12.39
CA TYR A 158 -5.48 -8.03 13.52
C TYR A 158 -5.13 -9.49 13.14
N PRO A 159 -3.86 -9.78 12.84
CA PRO A 159 -3.45 -11.09 12.35
C PRO A 159 -3.74 -12.22 13.35
N ASP A 160 -3.61 -11.97 14.65
CA ASP A 160 -3.85 -12.97 15.70
C ASP A 160 -5.33 -13.36 15.79
N VAL A 161 -6.23 -12.40 15.66
CA VAL A 161 -7.68 -12.65 15.60
C VAL A 161 -8.02 -13.46 14.36
N ALA A 162 -7.39 -13.13 13.22
CA ALA A 162 -7.58 -13.88 11.99
C ALA A 162 -7.07 -15.32 12.09
N ALA A 163 -5.93 -15.54 12.74
CA ALA A 163 -5.36 -16.85 12.99
C ALA A 163 -6.27 -17.69 13.90
N SER A 164 -6.75 -17.10 15.01
CA SER A 164 -7.65 -17.75 15.95
C SER A 164 -8.96 -18.18 15.30
N ARG A 165 -9.55 -17.33 14.46
CA ARG A 165 -10.77 -17.67 13.70
C ARG A 165 -10.55 -18.81 12.71
N ARG A 166 -9.39 -18.86 12.03
CA ARG A 166 -9.03 -19.96 11.12
C ARG A 166 -8.88 -21.28 11.89
N ALA A 167 -8.22 -21.25 13.04
CA ALA A 167 -8.05 -22.43 13.89
C ALA A 167 -9.42 -22.97 14.39
N ALA A 168 -10.30 -22.08 14.83
CA ALA A 168 -11.65 -22.45 15.26
C ALA A 168 -12.50 -23.03 14.11
N ALA A 169 -12.40 -22.48 12.91
CA ALA A 169 -13.09 -23.00 11.72
C ALA A 169 -12.56 -24.39 11.31
N ALA A 170 -11.25 -24.59 11.37
CA ALA A 170 -10.62 -25.87 11.09
C ALA A 170 -11.04 -26.97 12.12
N ALA A 171 -11.12 -26.60 13.41
CA ALA A 171 -11.59 -27.50 14.46
C ALA A 171 -13.04 -27.92 14.26
N LYS A 172 -13.93 -26.99 13.88
CA LYS A 172 -15.33 -27.30 13.52
C LYS A 172 -15.44 -28.23 12.32
N SER A 173 -14.60 -28.03 11.31
CA SER A 173 -14.56 -28.90 10.11
C SER A 173 -14.07 -30.31 10.44
N ALA A 174 -13.10 -30.46 11.34
CA ALA A 174 -12.58 -31.76 11.78
C ALA A 174 -13.63 -32.57 12.56
N THR A 175 -14.37 -31.89 13.46
CA THR A 175 -15.44 -32.54 14.27
C THR A 175 -16.65 -32.98 13.42
N GLY A 176 -16.95 -32.24 12.32
CA GLY A 176 -18.05 -32.60 11.42
C GLY A 176 -17.81 -33.84 10.58
N LYS A 177 -16.53 -34.24 10.38
CA LYS A 177 -16.19 -35.45 9.60
C LYS A 177 -16.26 -36.74 10.41
N THR A 178 -16.26 -36.69 11.74
CA THR A 178 -16.29 -37.89 12.59
C THR A 178 -17.68 -38.45 12.86
N HIS A 179 -18.75 -37.70 12.55
CA HIS A 179 -20.14 -38.16 12.76
C HIS A 179 -20.80 -38.82 11.54
N SER A 180 -20.09 -38.98 10.42
CA SER A 180 -20.66 -39.57 9.18
C SER A 180 -20.31 -41.04 8.95
N VAL A 181 -19.65 -41.72 9.88
CA VAL A 181 -19.29 -43.12 9.73
C VAL A 181 -19.71 -43.93 10.96
N ALA A 182 -20.99 -44.01 11.24
CA ALA A 182 -21.58 -45.08 12.06
C ALA A 182 -23.11 -45.00 11.98
N ASN A 183 -23.72 -45.44 10.89
CA ASN A 183 -25.05 -46.04 10.92
C ASN A 183 -25.28 -46.91 9.69
N THR A 184 -24.69 -48.13 9.68
CA THR A 184 -25.13 -49.26 8.92
C THR A 184 -25.79 -50.21 9.90
N GLY A 185 -27.05 -50.00 10.16
CA GLY A 185 -27.90 -50.88 10.95
C GLY A 185 -29.30 -50.83 10.37
N ALA A 186 -29.69 -51.90 9.69
CA ALA A 186 -30.98 -52.10 9.08
C ALA A 186 -32.13 -51.86 10.03
N SER A 187 -33.13 -51.14 9.57
CA SER A 187 -34.54 -51.40 9.97
C SER A 187 -35.47 -50.78 8.92
N THR A 188 -36.15 -51.70 8.24
CA THR A 188 -37.37 -51.45 7.44
C THR A 188 -38.45 -50.81 8.27
N PHE A 189 -38.94 -49.63 7.86
CA PHE A 189 -40.33 -49.25 8.13
C PHE A 189 -40.86 -48.30 7.05
N THR A 190 -42.04 -48.66 6.63
CA THR A 190 -42.87 -48.19 5.54
C THR A 190 -43.43 -46.76 5.84
N GLY A 191 -43.39 -45.89 4.82
CA GLY A 191 -44.42 -44.91 4.45
C GLY A 191 -44.68 -43.74 5.39
N TYR A 192 -44.42 -42.55 4.96
CA TYR A 192 -45.45 -41.51 4.79
C TYR A 192 -44.85 -40.30 4.04
N ASN A 193 -45.57 -39.91 3.01
CA ASN A 193 -45.29 -38.76 2.18
C ASN A 193 -45.83 -37.52 2.88
N ALA A 194 -45.01 -36.52 3.14
CA ALA A 194 -45.45 -35.17 3.43
C ALA A 194 -44.39 -34.15 2.97
N ASN A 195 -44.73 -33.54 1.86
CA ASN A 195 -44.15 -32.33 1.33
C ASN A 195 -44.25 -31.20 2.35
N SER A 196 -43.16 -30.61 2.77
CA SER A 196 -43.17 -29.30 3.38
C SER A 196 -41.85 -28.59 3.11
N ASN A 197 -41.93 -27.58 2.27
CA ASN A 197 -40.96 -26.50 2.16
C ASN A 197 -40.56 -25.99 3.55
N GLY A 198 -39.42 -26.37 4.02
CA GLY A 198 -38.79 -25.85 5.21
C GLY A 198 -37.65 -24.91 4.81
N ASN A 199 -38.00 -23.64 4.72
CA ASN A 199 -37.08 -22.53 4.70
C ASN A 199 -36.17 -22.66 5.96
N ALA A 200 -34.98 -23.19 5.80
CA ALA A 200 -34.02 -23.28 6.91
C ALA A 200 -33.55 -21.87 7.23
N ASN A 201 -34.08 -21.38 8.30
CA ASN A 201 -33.76 -20.14 8.99
C ASN A 201 -32.26 -20.04 9.21
N MET A 202 -31.64 -19.07 8.55
CA MET A 202 -30.23 -18.73 8.60
C MET A 202 -29.98 -17.71 9.74
N ASP A 203 -30.67 -17.92 10.88
CA ASP A 203 -30.66 -17.02 12.04
C ASP A 203 -29.99 -17.65 13.25
N THR A 204 -28.71 -17.97 13.14
CA THR A 204 -27.83 -18.09 14.33
C THR A 204 -26.35 -17.96 13.98
N ALA A 205 -26.00 -16.95 13.16
CA ALA A 205 -24.68 -16.34 13.27
C ALA A 205 -24.80 -15.24 14.32
N PRO A 206 -23.93 -15.20 15.36
CA PRO A 206 -23.91 -14.03 16.22
C PRO A 206 -23.66 -12.82 15.34
N SER A 207 -24.57 -11.88 15.40
CA SER A 207 -24.62 -10.67 14.61
C SER A 207 -23.30 -9.89 14.74
N LEU A 208 -22.36 -10.17 13.85
CA LEU A 208 -21.19 -9.33 13.60
C LEU A 208 -21.58 -7.96 13.06
N ALA A 209 -22.84 -7.81 12.64
CA ALA A 209 -23.35 -6.58 12.06
C ALA A 209 -23.54 -5.44 13.06
N ARG A 210 -23.61 -5.71 14.37
CA ARG A 210 -23.79 -4.67 15.39
C ARG A 210 -22.51 -4.19 16.06
N GLN A 211 -21.36 -4.80 15.76
CA GLN A 211 -20.09 -4.44 16.37
C GLN A 211 -19.13 -3.75 15.40
N THR A 212 -19.57 -3.47 14.17
CA THR A 212 -18.69 -3.07 13.06
C THR A 212 -18.90 -1.66 12.55
N ASP A 213 -19.83 -0.89 13.13
CA ASP A 213 -20.10 0.45 12.62
C ASP A 213 -19.08 1.50 13.08
N ALA A 214 -18.35 1.24 14.16
CA ALA A 214 -17.28 2.12 14.63
C ALA A 214 -15.90 1.53 14.31
N VAL A 215 -15.06 2.30 13.66
CA VAL A 215 -13.62 1.99 13.54
C VAL A 215 -13.05 2.13 14.95
N PRO A 216 -12.43 1.07 15.53
CA PRO A 216 -11.89 1.17 16.89
C PRO A 216 -10.89 2.31 16.99
N THR A 217 -10.55 2.70 18.19
CA THR A 217 -9.67 3.79 18.65
C THR A 217 -8.39 4.02 17.83
N LEU A 218 -8.09 3.13 16.87
CA LEU A 218 -7.00 3.23 15.90
C LEU A 218 -6.97 4.55 15.13
N LEU A 219 -8.13 5.23 14.97
CA LEU A 219 -8.21 6.49 14.27
C LEU A 219 -8.37 7.70 15.21
N ALA A 220 -8.59 7.45 16.53
CA ALA A 220 -8.80 8.49 17.51
C ALA A 220 -7.51 8.98 18.19
N GLU A 221 -6.42 8.20 18.12
CA GLU A 221 -5.17 8.50 18.83
C GLU A 221 -4.14 9.29 18.00
N SER A 222 -4.50 9.75 16.81
CA SER A 222 -3.59 10.53 15.95
C SER A 222 -3.80 12.04 16.10
N HIS A 223 -3.88 12.52 17.34
CA HIS A 223 -3.84 13.97 17.68
C HIS A 223 -2.47 14.38 18.20
#